data_2a260ea80f72d8a4871b7b9ab34e0d97
#
_entry.id   2a260ea80f72d8a4871b7b9ab34e0d97
#
_cell.length_a   1.000
_cell.length_b   1.000
_cell.length_c   1.000
_cell.angle_alpha   90.00
_cell.angle_beta   90.00
_cell.angle_gamma   90.00
#
_symmetry.space_group_name_H-M   'P 1'
#
loop_
_entity.id
_entity.type
_entity.pdbx_description
1 polymer ?
#
loop_
_entity_poly.entity_id
_entity_poly.type
_entity_poly.pdbx_seq_one_letter_code
_entity_poly.pdbx_strand_id
1 'polypeptide(L)'
;YEWGLSDAVSRVAAFPDRLQIRSALTGADLGILNLGNTTLQRYGNPYATIHRGDLHALLLKAVTQCGDVQLRANSLVSGFLQHDDGVTLHTADGRDARGDMLVGADGLWSGVRQQLLNDGLPRAEGHLAYRGLIRQAELPEHLRSQQITVWLGPRLHMVQYPVRGGEWLNVVAIVQGRMYGDAQYWDHTANAVQLHQLMT
;
A
#
# COMPACT_ATOMS: atom_id res chain seq x y z
N TYR A 1 1.99 -0.57 19.84
CA TYR A 1 1.73 -0.57 21.29
C TYR A 1 1.26 0.81 21.77
N GLU A 2 1.92 1.88 21.37
CA GLU A 2 1.61 3.24 21.83
C GLU A 2 0.21 3.74 21.43
N TRP A 3 -0.33 3.28 20.33
CA TRP A 3 -1.64 3.72 19.83
C TRP A 3 -2.80 2.81 20.21
N GLY A 4 -2.56 1.76 21.01
CA GLY A 4 -3.60 0.83 21.46
C GLY A 4 -4.24 -0.01 20.34
N LEU A 5 -3.62 -0.13 19.17
CA LEU A 5 -4.19 -0.80 17.99
C LEU A 5 -3.80 -2.27 17.84
N SER A 6 -2.92 -2.79 18.70
CA SER A 6 -2.36 -4.14 18.57
C SER A 6 -3.44 -5.23 18.41
N ASP A 7 -4.44 -5.25 19.29
CA ASP A 7 -5.52 -6.25 19.23
C ASP A 7 -6.41 -6.07 17.99
N ALA A 8 -6.65 -4.83 17.59
CA ALA A 8 -7.46 -4.55 16.41
C ALA A 8 -6.74 -4.97 15.12
N VAL A 9 -5.44 -4.71 15.03
CA VAL A 9 -4.59 -5.13 13.92
C VAL A 9 -4.51 -6.65 13.88
N SER A 10 -4.29 -7.31 15.03
CA SER A 10 -4.18 -8.78 15.11
C SER A 10 -5.41 -9.51 14.62
N ARG A 11 -6.58 -8.92 14.73
CA ARG A 11 -7.84 -9.53 14.23
C ARG A 11 -8.00 -9.49 12.71
N VAL A 12 -7.34 -8.56 12.02
CA VAL A 12 -7.50 -8.38 10.57
C VAL A 12 -6.23 -8.67 9.76
N ALA A 13 -5.07 -8.71 10.42
CA ALA A 13 -3.81 -9.06 9.80
C ALA A 13 -3.70 -10.58 9.58
N ALA A 14 -2.86 -10.99 8.64
CA ALA A 14 -2.35 -12.34 8.53
C ALA A 14 -0.86 -12.36 8.94
N PHE A 15 -0.39 -13.48 9.46
CA PHE A 15 0.96 -13.62 10.01
C PHE A 15 1.71 -14.75 9.30
N PRO A 16 2.21 -14.51 8.08
CA PRO A 16 2.99 -15.51 7.37
C PRO A 16 4.30 -15.80 8.09
N ASP A 17 4.64 -17.07 8.22
CA ASP A 17 5.86 -17.53 8.90
C ASP A 17 7.09 -17.50 7.99
N ARG A 18 6.89 -17.38 6.67
CA ARG A 18 7.98 -17.30 5.69
C ARG A 18 7.61 -16.52 4.43
N LEU A 19 8.64 -16.04 3.76
CA LEU A 19 8.60 -15.53 2.39
C LEU A 19 9.41 -16.50 1.53
N GLN A 20 8.80 -17.00 0.46
CA GLN A 20 9.41 -17.90 -0.50
C GLN A 20 9.63 -17.16 -1.83
N ILE A 21 10.81 -17.27 -2.40
CA ILE A 21 11.16 -16.70 -3.72
C ILE A 21 11.24 -17.85 -4.70
N ARG A 22 10.55 -17.73 -5.84
CA ARG A 22 10.44 -18.75 -6.87
C ARG A 22 10.73 -18.18 -8.25
N SER A 23 11.24 -19.02 -9.12
CA SER A 23 11.37 -18.71 -10.54
C SER A 23 9.99 -18.75 -11.21
N ALA A 24 9.59 -17.65 -11.88
CA ALA A 24 8.37 -17.61 -12.67
C ALA A 24 8.45 -18.47 -13.94
N LEU A 25 9.67 -18.81 -14.40
CA LEU A 25 9.87 -19.62 -15.60
C LEU A 25 9.82 -21.13 -15.33
N THR A 26 10.40 -21.56 -14.19
CA THR A 26 10.59 -22.99 -13.91
C THR A 26 9.78 -23.48 -12.69
N GLY A 27 9.26 -22.56 -11.89
CA GLY A 27 8.62 -22.88 -10.61
C GLY A 27 9.62 -23.29 -9.51
N ALA A 28 10.92 -23.32 -9.80
CA ALA A 28 11.94 -23.72 -8.84
C ALA A 28 12.06 -22.71 -7.68
N ASP A 29 12.37 -23.22 -6.50
CA ASP A 29 12.66 -22.39 -5.33
C ASP A 29 14.03 -21.74 -5.49
N LEU A 30 14.09 -20.43 -5.33
CA LEU A 30 15.31 -19.60 -5.40
C LEU A 30 15.80 -19.17 -4.01
N GLY A 31 14.91 -19.09 -3.04
CA GLY A 31 15.28 -18.71 -1.69
C GLY A 31 14.08 -18.68 -0.74
N ILE A 32 14.38 -18.75 0.55
CA ILE A 32 13.40 -18.68 1.63
C ILE A 32 13.91 -17.72 2.70
N LEU A 33 13.03 -16.82 3.16
CA LEU A 33 13.25 -15.98 4.32
C LEU A 33 12.25 -16.41 5.41
N ASN A 34 12.78 -16.86 6.55
CA ASN A 34 11.96 -17.18 7.71
C ASN A 34 11.52 -15.88 8.40
N LEU A 35 10.22 -15.71 8.59
CA LEU A 35 9.60 -14.54 9.18
C LEU A 35 9.14 -14.83 10.63
N GLY A 36 8.31 -15.77 10.86
CA GLY A 36 7.71 -16.18 12.12
C GLY A 36 8.48 -15.81 13.40
N ASN A 37 9.03 -16.79 14.09
CA ASN A 37 9.79 -16.57 15.33
C ASN A 37 11.05 -15.73 15.13
N THR A 38 11.65 -15.75 13.94
CA THR A 38 12.86 -14.97 13.65
C THR A 38 12.61 -13.46 13.74
N THR A 39 11.49 -12.98 13.16
CA THR A 39 11.12 -11.57 13.25
C THR A 39 10.65 -11.19 14.64
N LEU A 40 9.91 -12.08 15.30
CA LEU A 40 9.45 -11.86 16.66
C LEU A 40 10.64 -11.70 17.64
N GLN A 41 11.63 -12.58 17.56
CA GLN A 41 12.84 -12.50 18.41
C GLN A 41 13.68 -11.27 18.12
N ARG A 42 13.79 -10.87 16.85
CA ARG A 42 14.64 -9.76 16.44
C ARG A 42 14.02 -8.38 16.67
N TYR A 43 12.69 -8.26 16.48
CA TYR A 43 12.00 -6.96 16.47
C TYR A 43 10.93 -6.83 17.55
N GLY A 44 10.71 -7.86 18.36
CA GLY A 44 9.66 -7.88 19.38
C GLY A 44 8.23 -7.98 18.84
N ASN A 45 8.07 -8.05 17.51
CA ASN A 45 6.77 -8.13 16.83
C ASN A 45 6.81 -9.15 15.70
N PRO A 46 5.70 -9.87 15.43
CA PRO A 46 5.61 -10.76 14.29
C PRO A 46 5.57 -9.94 12.98
N TYR A 47 6.03 -10.55 11.91
CA TYR A 47 5.78 -10.03 10.56
C TYR A 47 4.28 -10.18 10.23
N ALA A 48 3.68 -9.13 9.70
CA ALA A 48 2.26 -9.12 9.39
C ALA A 48 1.99 -8.60 7.98
N THR A 49 0.98 -9.15 7.33
CA THR A 49 0.39 -8.61 6.11
C THR A 49 -1.04 -8.16 6.41
N ILE A 50 -1.43 -7.02 5.88
CA ILE A 50 -2.75 -6.45 6.13
C ILE A 50 -3.32 -5.85 4.85
N HIS A 51 -4.62 -5.96 4.66
CA HIS A 51 -5.30 -5.25 3.59
C HIS A 51 -5.31 -3.74 3.87
N ARG A 52 -4.88 -2.94 2.90
CA ARG A 52 -4.72 -1.48 3.07
C ARG A 52 -6.00 -0.79 3.57
N GLY A 53 -7.15 -1.16 3.01
CA GLY A 53 -8.44 -0.57 3.43
C GLY A 53 -8.78 -0.88 4.88
N ASP A 54 -8.46 -2.09 5.35
CA ASP A 54 -8.72 -2.50 6.74
C ASP A 54 -7.80 -1.74 7.70
N LEU A 55 -6.52 -1.59 7.36
CA LEU A 55 -5.58 -0.76 8.15
C LEU A 55 -6.03 0.69 8.18
N HIS A 56 -6.42 1.26 7.03
CA HIS A 56 -6.92 2.63 6.95
C HIS A 56 -8.16 2.83 7.85
N ALA A 57 -9.10 1.89 7.84
CA ALA A 57 -10.29 1.96 8.68
C ALA A 57 -9.95 1.93 10.19
N LEU A 58 -8.98 1.08 10.58
CA LEU A 58 -8.51 1.04 11.98
C LEU A 58 -7.84 2.34 12.41
N LEU A 59 -6.98 2.91 11.57
CA LEU A 59 -6.30 4.18 11.85
C LEU A 59 -7.30 5.34 11.90
N LEU A 60 -8.23 5.39 10.96
CA LEU A 60 -9.28 6.42 10.93
C LEU A 60 -10.14 6.37 12.19
N LYS A 61 -10.55 5.15 12.60
CA LYS A 61 -11.28 4.96 13.86
C LYS A 61 -10.48 5.46 15.06
N ALA A 62 -9.19 5.16 15.13
CA ALA A 62 -8.33 5.62 16.22
C ALA A 62 -8.25 7.15 16.25
N VAL A 63 -8.01 7.78 15.10
CA VAL A 63 -7.94 9.25 14.98
C VAL A 63 -9.26 9.91 15.40
N THR A 64 -10.41 9.37 15.00
CA THR A 64 -11.72 9.92 15.39
C THR A 64 -12.03 9.77 16.88
N GLN A 65 -11.33 8.90 17.58
CA GLN A 65 -11.43 8.72 19.03
C GLN A 65 -10.47 9.62 19.83
N CYS A 66 -9.50 10.27 19.16
CA CYS A 66 -8.60 11.21 19.81
C CYS A 66 -9.29 12.56 19.97
N GLY A 67 -9.46 13.01 21.22
CA GLY A 67 -10.12 14.29 21.55
C GLY A 67 -9.38 15.52 21.01
N ASP A 68 -8.06 15.41 20.84
CA ASP A 68 -7.18 16.51 20.44
C ASP A 68 -6.99 16.60 18.91
N VAL A 69 -7.62 15.72 18.14
CA VAL A 69 -7.50 15.67 16.68
C VAL A 69 -8.79 16.13 16.01
N GLN A 70 -8.70 17.15 15.17
CA GLN A 70 -9.81 17.59 14.34
C GLN A 70 -9.64 17.04 12.91
N LEU A 71 -10.49 16.09 12.51
CA LEU A 71 -10.53 15.55 11.16
C LEU A 71 -11.47 16.41 10.29
N ARG A 72 -10.95 16.93 9.18
CA ARG A 72 -11.73 17.67 8.18
C ARG A 72 -11.69 16.93 6.86
N ALA A 73 -12.70 16.13 6.58
CA ALA A 73 -12.90 15.49 5.28
C ALA A 73 -13.41 16.50 4.24
N ASN A 74 -13.34 16.12 2.96
CA ASN A 74 -13.78 16.94 1.81
C ASN A 74 -13.16 18.36 1.81
N SER A 75 -11.92 18.45 2.24
CA SER A 75 -11.16 19.70 2.30
C SER A 75 -9.97 19.60 1.35
N LEU A 76 -10.18 19.95 0.08
CA LEU A 76 -9.12 19.96 -0.92
C LEU A 76 -8.18 21.11 -0.62
N VAL A 77 -6.93 20.79 -0.31
CA VAL A 77 -5.87 21.76 -0.08
C VAL A 77 -5.44 22.35 -1.42
N SER A 78 -5.46 23.66 -1.54
CA SER A 78 -5.02 24.42 -2.73
C SER A 78 -3.60 24.95 -2.62
N GLY A 79 -3.05 25.06 -1.40
CA GLY A 79 -1.70 25.52 -1.15
C GLY A 79 -1.49 25.92 0.32
N PHE A 80 -0.34 26.51 0.59
CA PHE A 80 -0.02 27.03 1.91
C PHE A 80 0.89 28.28 1.82
N LEU A 81 0.87 29.08 2.87
CA LEU A 81 1.77 30.22 3.04
C LEU A 81 2.53 30.07 4.35
N GLN A 82 3.86 30.13 4.26
CA GLN A 82 4.73 30.09 5.43
C GLN A 82 4.96 31.52 5.95
N HIS A 83 4.91 31.66 7.27
CA HIS A 83 5.17 32.89 8.02
C HIS A 83 6.34 32.67 8.99
N ASP A 84 6.85 33.71 9.60
CA ASP A 84 7.90 33.61 10.61
C ASP A 84 7.43 32.86 11.87
N ASP A 85 6.13 32.88 12.15
CA ASP A 85 5.49 32.31 13.34
C ASP A 85 4.54 31.15 13.04
N GLY A 86 4.62 30.54 11.86
CA GLY A 86 3.79 29.40 11.52
C GLY A 86 3.45 29.26 10.05
N VAL A 87 2.36 28.59 9.75
CA VAL A 87 1.90 28.29 8.39
C VAL A 87 0.39 28.45 8.28
N THR A 88 -0.08 29.01 7.18
CA THR A 88 -1.50 29.05 6.81
C THR A 88 -1.75 28.10 5.66
N LEU A 89 -2.64 27.15 5.86
CA LEU A 89 -3.13 26.22 4.85
C LEU A 89 -4.37 26.81 4.18
N HIS A 90 -4.39 26.81 2.85
CA HIS A 90 -5.52 27.25 2.04
C HIS A 90 -6.28 26.06 1.47
N THR A 91 -7.61 26.10 1.50
CA THR A 91 -8.47 25.08 0.89
C THR A 91 -9.23 25.66 -0.30
N ALA A 92 -9.60 24.81 -1.26
CA ALA A 92 -10.28 25.21 -2.49
C ALA A 92 -11.66 25.86 -2.25
N ASP A 93 -12.26 25.61 -1.10
CA ASP A 93 -13.54 26.21 -0.69
C ASP A 93 -13.36 27.54 0.10
N GLY A 94 -12.12 28.06 0.13
CA GLY A 94 -11.81 29.35 0.77
C GLY A 94 -11.71 29.30 2.29
N ARG A 95 -11.70 28.13 2.91
CA ARG A 95 -11.44 27.98 4.34
C ARG A 95 -9.94 27.89 4.58
N ASP A 96 -9.44 28.68 5.51
CA ASP A 96 -8.04 28.65 5.91
C ASP A 96 -7.88 27.93 7.26
N ALA A 97 -6.71 27.36 7.46
CA ALA A 97 -6.30 26.82 8.74
C ALA A 97 -4.88 27.30 9.06
N ARG A 98 -4.66 27.82 10.26
CA ARG A 98 -3.34 28.25 10.73
C ARG A 98 -2.81 27.25 11.76
N GLY A 99 -1.51 27.01 11.73
CA GLY A 99 -0.80 26.17 12.69
C GLY A 99 0.68 26.54 12.76
N ASP A 100 1.37 25.97 13.73
CA ASP A 100 2.80 26.19 13.91
C ASP A 100 3.62 25.41 12.88
N MET A 101 3.08 24.30 12.38
CA MET A 101 3.75 23.42 11.42
C MET A 101 2.73 22.75 10.47
N LEU A 102 3.15 22.48 9.23
CA LEU A 102 2.43 21.71 8.25
C LEU A 102 3.20 20.41 7.91
N VAL A 103 2.51 19.28 7.96
CA VAL A 103 3.04 17.99 7.51
C VAL A 103 2.30 17.57 6.24
N GLY A 104 3.01 17.53 5.10
CA GLY A 104 2.48 17.04 3.84
C GLY A 104 2.50 15.50 3.81
N ALA A 105 1.32 14.89 3.83
CA ALA A 105 1.11 13.44 3.71
C ALA A 105 0.18 13.12 2.54
N ASP A 106 0.20 13.95 1.49
CA ASP A 106 -0.71 14.01 0.35
C ASP A 106 -0.26 13.14 -0.84
N GLY A 107 0.70 12.23 -0.62
CA GLY A 107 1.02 11.11 -1.50
C GLY A 107 1.87 11.46 -2.71
N LEU A 108 1.81 10.62 -3.75
CA LEU A 108 2.65 10.73 -4.95
C LEU A 108 2.48 12.06 -5.68
N TRP A 109 1.27 12.57 -5.75
CA TRP A 109 0.90 13.82 -6.42
C TRP A 109 0.88 15.02 -5.46
N SER A 110 1.71 14.97 -4.42
CA SER A 110 1.76 15.95 -3.34
C SER A 110 1.89 17.38 -3.83
N GLY A 111 0.87 18.19 -3.56
CA GLY A 111 0.89 19.63 -3.79
C GLY A 111 1.83 20.34 -2.82
N VAL A 112 1.94 19.87 -1.59
CA VAL A 112 2.87 20.39 -0.59
C VAL A 112 4.31 20.23 -1.06
N ARG A 113 4.70 19.04 -1.54
CA ARG A 113 6.03 18.79 -2.09
C ARG A 113 6.32 19.67 -3.29
N GLN A 114 5.37 19.76 -4.22
CA GLN A 114 5.53 20.57 -5.43
C GLN A 114 5.77 22.06 -5.09
N GLN A 115 5.02 22.59 -4.13
CA GLN A 115 5.19 23.99 -3.70
C GLN A 115 6.52 24.20 -2.97
N LEU A 116 7.00 23.24 -2.17
CA LEU A 116 8.26 23.34 -1.43
C LEU A 116 9.49 23.18 -2.32
N LEU A 117 9.48 22.20 -3.21
CA LEU A 117 10.68 21.75 -3.93
C LEU A 117 10.70 22.16 -5.40
N ASN A 118 9.53 22.41 -6.00
CA ASN A 118 9.36 22.68 -7.43
C ASN A 118 10.13 21.66 -8.32
N ASP A 119 10.13 20.38 -7.92
CA ASP A 119 10.92 19.32 -8.54
C ASP A 119 10.17 18.57 -9.65
N GLY A 120 9.02 19.10 -10.06
CA GLY A 120 8.21 18.61 -11.15
C GLY A 120 7.26 17.47 -10.78
N LEU A 121 6.61 16.91 -11.81
CA LEU A 121 5.65 15.83 -11.65
C LEU A 121 6.32 14.46 -11.54
N PRO A 122 5.67 13.48 -10.89
CA PRO A 122 6.13 12.10 -10.87
C PRO A 122 6.32 11.55 -12.28
N ARG A 123 7.37 10.74 -12.47
CA ARG A 123 7.69 10.12 -13.75
C ARG A 123 7.24 8.66 -13.76
N ALA A 124 6.66 8.23 -14.89
CA ALA A 124 6.33 6.82 -15.09
C ALA A 124 7.59 6.05 -15.49
N GLU A 125 7.95 5.02 -14.71
CA GLU A 125 9.16 4.19 -14.92
C GLU A 125 8.92 2.99 -15.89
N GLY A 126 7.81 2.96 -16.58
CA GLY A 126 7.50 1.90 -17.54
C GLY A 126 7.14 0.56 -16.90
N HIS A 127 6.60 0.57 -15.70
CA HIS A 127 6.08 -0.62 -15.03
C HIS A 127 4.60 -0.45 -14.70
N LEU A 128 3.84 -1.52 -14.92
CA LEU A 128 2.41 -1.60 -14.62
C LEU A 128 2.20 -2.60 -13.48
N ALA A 129 1.41 -2.22 -12.48
CA ALA A 129 1.05 -3.07 -11.37
C ALA A 129 -0.41 -3.53 -11.50
N TYR A 130 -0.62 -4.80 -11.79
CA TYR A 130 -1.93 -5.45 -11.77
C TYR A 130 -2.19 -6.00 -10.37
N ARG A 131 -3.36 -5.72 -9.82
CA ARG A 131 -3.71 -6.13 -8.46
C ARG A 131 -4.99 -6.93 -8.47
N GLY A 132 -5.00 -8.03 -7.71
CA GLY A 132 -6.17 -8.86 -7.50
C GLY A 132 -6.32 -9.22 -6.03
N LEU A 133 -7.56 -9.28 -5.56
CA LEU A 133 -7.91 -9.74 -4.23
C LEU A 133 -8.92 -10.87 -4.39
N ILE A 134 -8.57 -12.08 -3.94
CA ILE A 134 -9.32 -13.30 -4.23
C ILE A 134 -9.61 -14.01 -2.91
N ARG A 135 -10.85 -14.48 -2.73
CA ARG A 135 -11.17 -15.37 -1.60
C ARG A 135 -10.46 -16.69 -1.77
N GLN A 136 -9.69 -17.11 -0.78
CA GLN A 136 -8.97 -18.37 -0.86
C GLN A 136 -9.91 -19.59 -0.95
N ALA A 137 -11.10 -19.50 -0.37
CA ALA A 137 -12.11 -20.56 -0.49
C ALA A 137 -12.60 -20.78 -1.93
N GLU A 138 -12.51 -19.78 -2.80
CA GLU A 138 -12.89 -19.85 -4.22
C GLU A 138 -11.76 -20.39 -5.11
N LEU A 139 -10.54 -20.49 -4.57
CA LEU A 139 -9.39 -21.01 -5.29
C LEU A 139 -9.30 -22.54 -5.15
N PRO A 140 -8.81 -23.25 -6.18
CA PRO A 140 -8.34 -24.63 -6.04
C PRO A 140 -7.34 -24.74 -4.89
N GLU A 141 -7.35 -25.87 -4.18
CA GLU A 141 -6.55 -26.05 -2.96
C GLU A 141 -5.05 -25.77 -3.18
N HIS A 142 -4.49 -26.21 -4.30
CA HIS A 142 -3.07 -26.05 -4.63
C HIS A 142 -2.65 -24.60 -4.90
N LEU A 143 -3.60 -23.66 -5.07
CA LEU A 143 -3.37 -22.22 -5.24
C LEU A 143 -3.57 -21.43 -3.94
N ARG A 144 -4.11 -22.05 -2.90
CA ARG A 144 -4.27 -21.42 -1.58
C ARG A 144 -2.92 -21.32 -0.87
N SER A 145 -2.68 -20.22 -0.18
CA SER A 145 -1.42 -20.03 0.54
C SER A 145 -1.58 -19.18 1.78
N GLN A 146 -0.94 -19.59 2.88
CA GLN A 146 -0.74 -18.76 4.07
C GLN A 146 0.67 -18.14 4.12
N GLN A 147 1.43 -18.29 3.03
CA GLN A 147 2.79 -17.80 2.88
C GLN A 147 2.85 -16.59 1.95
N ILE A 148 3.91 -15.81 2.07
CA ILE A 148 4.27 -14.85 1.04
C ILE A 148 5.05 -15.60 -0.03
N THR A 149 4.63 -15.48 -1.29
CA THR A 149 5.38 -16.02 -2.42
C THR A 149 5.70 -14.90 -3.40
N VAL A 150 6.98 -14.79 -3.74
CA VAL A 150 7.50 -13.88 -4.77
C VAL A 150 7.93 -14.70 -5.96
N TRP A 151 7.40 -14.40 -7.12
CA TRP A 151 7.76 -15.01 -8.39
C TRP A 151 8.61 -14.04 -9.18
N LEU A 152 9.81 -14.45 -9.58
CA LEU A 152 10.75 -13.62 -10.33
C LEU A 152 10.90 -14.15 -11.76
N GLY A 153 10.71 -13.27 -12.73
CA GLY A 153 10.93 -13.50 -14.16
C GLY A 153 11.66 -12.32 -14.81
N PRO A 154 12.11 -12.45 -16.06
CA PRO A 154 12.95 -11.45 -16.71
C PRO A 154 12.36 -10.03 -16.80
N ARG A 155 11.03 -9.92 -17.00
CA ARG A 155 10.31 -8.63 -17.13
C ARG A 155 9.07 -8.59 -16.27
N LEU A 156 8.97 -9.53 -15.33
CA LEU A 156 7.84 -9.74 -14.46
C LEU A 156 8.34 -10.05 -13.07
N HIS A 157 7.73 -9.47 -12.07
CA HIS A 157 7.69 -10.08 -10.75
C HIS A 157 6.26 -10.04 -10.22
N MET A 158 5.88 -11.10 -9.52
CA MET A 158 4.57 -11.20 -8.89
C MET A 158 4.77 -11.53 -7.42
N VAL A 159 3.99 -10.91 -6.57
CA VAL A 159 3.92 -11.25 -5.16
C VAL A 159 2.48 -11.61 -4.80
N GLN A 160 2.33 -12.69 -4.06
CA GLN A 160 1.07 -13.08 -3.44
C GLN A 160 1.26 -13.26 -1.94
N TYR A 161 0.27 -12.85 -1.17
CA TYR A 161 0.30 -12.96 0.28
C TYR A 161 -1.10 -12.96 0.88
N PRO A 162 -1.29 -13.68 2.02
CA PRO A 162 -2.58 -13.71 2.71
C PRO A 162 -2.88 -12.36 3.36
N VAL A 163 -4.15 -12.01 3.42
CA VAL A 163 -4.67 -10.84 4.16
C VAL A 163 -6.00 -11.23 4.84
N ARG A 164 -6.52 -10.39 5.73
CA ARG A 164 -7.78 -10.63 6.44
C ARG A 164 -7.79 -11.96 7.17
N GLY A 165 -6.84 -12.14 8.07
CA GLY A 165 -6.70 -13.39 8.82
C GLY A 165 -6.36 -14.62 7.97
N GLY A 166 -5.93 -14.42 6.71
CA GLY A 166 -5.64 -15.50 5.77
C GLY A 166 -6.83 -15.98 4.93
N GLU A 167 -7.98 -15.35 5.06
CA GLU A 167 -9.17 -15.70 4.24
C GLU A 167 -9.02 -15.25 2.78
N TRP A 168 -8.24 -14.21 2.53
CA TRP A 168 -8.05 -13.63 1.21
C TRP A 168 -6.59 -13.68 0.79
N LEU A 169 -6.37 -13.89 -0.49
CA LEU A 169 -5.07 -13.79 -1.14
C LEU A 169 -5.00 -12.50 -1.94
N ASN A 170 -4.04 -11.66 -1.60
CA ASN A 170 -3.70 -10.48 -2.40
C ASN A 170 -2.61 -10.86 -3.38
N VAL A 171 -2.81 -10.53 -4.66
CA VAL A 171 -1.87 -10.81 -5.75
C VAL A 171 -1.52 -9.49 -6.41
N VAL A 172 -0.23 -9.25 -6.60
CA VAL A 172 0.29 -8.08 -7.32
C VAL A 172 1.27 -8.56 -8.37
N ALA A 173 0.95 -8.38 -9.64
CA ALA A 173 1.85 -8.64 -10.74
C ALA A 173 2.39 -7.31 -11.27
N ILE A 174 3.70 -7.15 -11.30
CA ILE A 174 4.40 -5.99 -11.83
C ILE A 174 5.08 -6.41 -13.11
N VAL A 175 4.69 -5.80 -14.21
CA VAL A 175 5.18 -6.12 -15.55
C VAL A 175 5.74 -4.87 -16.22
N GLN A 176 6.72 -5.06 -17.08
CA GLN A 176 7.20 -3.98 -17.93
C GLN A 176 6.13 -3.65 -18.98
N GLY A 177 5.74 -2.40 -19.09
CA GLY A 177 4.70 -1.96 -20.01
C GLY A 177 4.56 -0.44 -20.05
N ARG A 178 3.88 0.05 -21.07
CA ARG A 178 3.55 1.47 -21.19
C ARG A 178 2.20 1.74 -20.53
N MET A 179 2.16 2.80 -19.76
CA MET A 179 0.90 3.31 -19.22
C MET A 179 0.13 4.01 -20.35
N TYR A 180 -1.15 3.70 -20.48
CA TYR A 180 -2.09 4.37 -21.36
C TYR A 180 -3.08 5.15 -20.49
N GLY A 181 -3.31 6.42 -20.83
CA GLY A 181 -4.21 7.29 -20.07
C GLY A 181 -3.50 8.21 -19.08
N ASP A 182 -4.30 8.90 -18.28
CA ASP A 182 -3.79 9.87 -17.30
C ASP A 182 -3.19 9.16 -16.09
N ALA A 183 -1.94 9.46 -15.80
CA ALA A 183 -1.19 8.89 -14.67
C ALA A 183 -1.79 9.23 -13.29
N GLN A 184 -2.61 10.26 -13.19
CA GLN A 184 -3.27 10.66 -11.94
C GLN A 184 -4.41 9.70 -11.56
N TYR A 185 -5.00 9.03 -12.53
CA TYR A 185 -6.02 8.01 -12.30
C TYR A 185 -5.34 6.66 -12.17
N TRP A 186 -5.12 6.22 -10.99
CA TRP A 186 -4.46 4.94 -10.78
C TRP A 186 -5.40 3.74 -10.57
N ASP A 187 -6.68 3.94 -10.74
CA ASP A 187 -7.69 2.88 -10.72
C ASP A 187 -8.20 2.62 -12.14
N HIS A 188 -7.28 2.13 -12.99
CA HIS A 188 -7.65 1.66 -14.32
C HIS A 188 -8.25 0.26 -14.22
N THR A 189 -9.37 0.02 -14.92
CA THR A 189 -9.95 -1.31 -15.03
C THR A 189 -8.91 -2.25 -15.64
N ALA A 190 -8.39 -3.16 -14.83
CA ALA A 190 -7.40 -4.13 -15.26
C ALA A 190 -8.03 -5.16 -16.20
N ASN A 191 -7.35 -5.47 -17.30
CA ASN A 191 -7.75 -6.52 -18.23
C ASN A 191 -6.80 -7.71 -18.12
N ALA A 192 -7.33 -8.88 -17.72
CA ALA A 192 -6.55 -10.11 -17.58
C ALA A 192 -5.88 -10.54 -18.91
N VAL A 193 -6.49 -10.26 -20.05
CA VAL A 193 -5.91 -10.56 -21.37
C VAL A 193 -4.66 -9.72 -21.62
N GLN A 194 -4.69 -8.43 -21.26
CA GLN A 194 -3.51 -7.57 -21.37
C GLN A 194 -2.37 -8.04 -20.46
N LEU A 195 -2.69 -8.43 -19.22
CA LEU A 195 -1.70 -8.98 -18.32
C LEU A 195 -1.07 -10.24 -18.92
N HIS A 196 -1.87 -11.16 -19.43
CA HIS A 196 -1.38 -12.40 -20.04
C HIS A 196 -0.42 -12.12 -21.23
N GLN A 197 -0.77 -11.15 -22.10
CA GLN A 197 0.08 -10.75 -23.23
C GLN A 197 1.41 -10.12 -22.80
N LEU A 198 1.45 -9.47 -21.64
CA LEU A 198 2.69 -8.87 -21.10
C LEU A 198 3.56 -9.88 -20.35
N MET A 199 3.01 -11.05 -20.01
CA MET A 199 3.71 -12.12 -19.31
C MET A 199 4.35 -13.15 -20.26
N THR A 200 3.97 -13.16 -21.53
CA THR A 200 4.50 -14.04 -22.59
C THR A 200 5.56 -13.34 -23.40
#